data_bee1991d2ceb86686115090cfeadf7f0
#
_entry.id   bee1991d2ceb86686115090cfeadf7f0
#
_cell.length_a   1.000
_cell.length_b   1.000
_cell.length_c   1.000
_cell.angle_alpha   90.00
_cell.angle_beta   90.00
_cell.angle_gamma   90.00
#
_symmetry.space_group_name_H-M   'P 1'
#
loop_
_entity.id
_entity.type
_entity.pdbx_description
1 polymer ?
#
loop_
_entity_poly.entity_id
_entity_poly.type
_entity_poly.pdbx_seq_one_letter_code
_entity_poly.pdbx_strand_id
1 'polypeptide(L)'
;MERSRLLPLLTIPAMLVIVELAALFLSIPMQSAGITAFEDPESVANPFIFIIILLLFTGFLLLLLRFRWKKLIGVIIGLSIFFTFVYIFAGIAGYFLGLTVGTLAISLILSAGATVLLYLYPEWYVIDILGILIAAGAASIFGISLTIIPVIILLVILMVYDAISVYKTRHMITLAEGVVDMKSPILFIVPKKRGYSYRTEGIGSIGEGERAAYLIGMGDLIMPSILVVSATVFLDVGRIGFITLPSLGAIIGSVIGLSLLLLVVQKGKPQAGLPPINGGAIIGFLAGYGFALLL
;
A
#
# COMPACT_ATOMS: atom_id res chain seq x y z
N MET A 1 -18.36 -9.98 23.04
CA MET A 1 -18.01 -10.65 21.77
C MET A 1 -18.25 -9.79 20.51
N GLU A 2 -19.28 -8.96 20.43
CA GLU A 2 -19.56 -8.16 19.22
C GLU A 2 -18.55 -7.02 18.94
N ARG A 3 -18.06 -6.30 19.97
CA ARG A 3 -17.12 -5.17 19.76
C ARG A 3 -15.79 -5.58 19.10
N SER A 4 -15.26 -6.76 19.42
CA SER A 4 -13.99 -7.24 18.84
C SER A 4 -14.11 -7.62 17.34
N ARG A 5 -15.31 -7.94 16.87
CA ARG A 5 -15.58 -8.26 15.47
C ARG A 5 -15.85 -7.03 14.61
N LEU A 6 -16.43 -5.98 15.20
CA LEU A 6 -16.75 -4.73 14.51
C LEU A 6 -15.52 -3.82 14.33
N LEU A 7 -14.57 -3.90 15.27
CA LEU A 7 -13.39 -3.03 15.25
C LEU A 7 -12.62 -3.11 13.91
N PRO A 8 -12.22 -4.29 13.38
CA PRO A 8 -11.48 -4.36 12.10
C PRO A 8 -12.34 -3.97 10.91
N LEU A 9 -13.66 -4.19 10.96
CA LEU A 9 -14.59 -3.80 9.88
C LEU A 9 -14.72 -2.29 9.72
N LEU A 10 -14.36 -1.52 10.73
CA LEU A 10 -14.37 -0.04 10.67
C LEU A 10 -12.96 0.53 10.51
N THR A 11 -11.98 0.00 11.24
CA THR A 11 -10.64 0.57 11.28
C THR A 11 -9.85 0.31 9.98
N ILE A 12 -9.94 -0.89 9.42
CA ILE A 12 -9.17 -1.24 8.21
C ILE A 12 -9.69 -0.49 6.98
N PRO A 13 -11.01 -0.41 6.69
CA PRO A 13 -11.51 0.45 5.63
C PRO A 13 -11.22 1.94 5.85
N ALA A 14 -11.26 2.42 7.11
CA ALA A 14 -10.87 3.79 7.41
C ALA A 14 -9.40 4.06 7.10
N MET A 15 -8.50 3.10 7.39
CA MET A 15 -7.08 3.21 7.02
C MET A 15 -6.91 3.27 5.50
N LEU A 16 -7.66 2.47 4.73
CA LEU A 16 -7.64 2.53 3.28
C LEU A 16 -8.01 3.92 2.78
N VAL A 17 -9.13 4.48 3.25
CA VAL A 17 -9.55 5.85 2.88
C VAL A 17 -8.48 6.87 3.24
N ILE A 18 -7.85 6.76 4.41
CA ILE A 18 -6.78 7.66 4.83
C ILE A 18 -5.58 7.55 3.87
N VAL A 19 -5.18 6.33 3.47
CA VAL A 19 -4.10 6.11 2.49
C VAL A 19 -4.46 6.72 1.15
N GLU A 20 -5.68 6.49 0.63
CA GLU A 20 -6.15 7.02 -0.65
C GLU A 20 -6.18 8.56 -0.67
N LEU A 21 -6.73 9.18 0.38
CA LEU A 21 -6.74 10.63 0.51
C LEU A 21 -5.32 11.19 0.67
N ALA A 22 -4.49 10.58 1.51
CA ALA A 22 -3.09 10.99 1.67
C ALA A 22 -2.30 10.86 0.36
N ALA A 23 -2.57 9.80 -0.44
CA ALA A 23 -1.96 9.62 -1.74
C ALA A 23 -2.35 10.73 -2.73
N LEU A 24 -3.62 11.14 -2.73
CA LEU A 24 -4.08 12.28 -3.53
C LEU A 24 -3.37 13.59 -3.13
N PHE A 25 -3.21 13.86 -1.82
CA PHE A 25 -2.49 15.04 -1.35
C PHE A 25 -1.00 14.99 -1.72
N LEU A 26 -0.36 13.82 -1.59
CA LEU A 26 1.05 13.64 -1.93
C LEU A 26 1.31 13.68 -3.44
N SER A 27 0.33 13.36 -4.27
CA SER A 27 0.50 13.41 -5.73
C SER A 27 0.84 14.82 -6.24
N ILE A 28 0.35 15.87 -5.57
CA ILE A 28 0.61 17.27 -5.95
C ILE A 28 2.11 17.61 -5.84
N PRO A 29 2.77 17.48 -4.65
CA PRO A 29 4.19 17.76 -4.53
C PRO A 29 5.07 16.80 -5.33
N MET A 30 4.69 15.52 -5.46
CA MET A 30 5.47 14.56 -6.25
C MET A 30 5.47 14.92 -7.74
N GLN A 31 4.31 15.29 -8.29
CA GLN A 31 4.19 15.72 -9.69
C GLN A 31 4.99 17.00 -9.96
N SER A 32 4.90 18.00 -9.05
CA SER A 32 5.64 19.25 -9.18
C SER A 32 7.16 19.06 -9.08
N ALA A 33 7.63 18.08 -8.32
CA ALA A 33 9.04 17.73 -8.19
C ALA A 33 9.57 16.86 -9.36
N GLY A 34 8.70 16.45 -10.30
CA GLY A 34 9.06 15.59 -11.42
C GLY A 34 9.45 14.16 -10.99
N ILE A 35 9.00 13.71 -9.82
CA ILE A 35 9.28 12.39 -9.29
C ILE A 35 8.31 11.40 -9.92
N THR A 36 8.78 10.59 -10.87
CA THR A 36 7.97 9.59 -11.58
C THR A 36 8.67 8.23 -11.56
N ALA A 37 7.88 7.14 -11.57
CA ALA A 37 8.39 5.78 -11.67
C ALA A 37 8.66 5.37 -13.13
N PHE A 38 7.94 5.96 -14.09
CA PHE A 38 8.06 5.70 -15.51
C PHE A 38 8.09 7.04 -16.28
N GLU A 39 8.91 7.12 -17.35
CA GLU A 39 9.04 8.33 -18.17
C GLU A 39 7.80 8.55 -19.05
N ASP A 40 7.24 7.46 -19.60
CA ASP A 40 6.02 7.49 -20.43
C ASP A 40 4.84 6.85 -19.67
N PRO A 41 3.93 7.65 -19.07
CA PRO A 41 2.79 7.13 -18.33
C PRO A 41 1.75 6.36 -19.16
N GLU A 42 1.70 6.57 -20.48
CA GLU A 42 0.74 5.93 -21.39
C GLU A 42 1.17 4.54 -21.84
N SER A 43 2.46 4.21 -21.66
CA SER A 43 3.01 2.95 -22.11
C SER A 43 2.37 1.73 -21.45
N VAL A 44 1.74 0.90 -22.27
CA VAL A 44 1.14 -0.38 -21.86
C VAL A 44 2.23 -1.39 -21.41
N ALA A 45 3.50 -1.15 -21.72
CA ALA A 45 4.61 -1.99 -21.27
C ALA A 45 4.90 -1.82 -19.76
N ASN A 46 4.61 -0.65 -19.17
CA ASN A 46 4.93 -0.35 -17.78
C ASN A 46 4.37 -1.37 -16.76
N PRO A 47 3.09 -1.79 -16.84
CA PRO A 47 2.56 -2.84 -15.97
C PRO A 47 3.34 -4.15 -16.05
N PHE A 48 3.73 -4.56 -17.24
CA PHE A 48 4.49 -5.80 -17.44
C PHE A 48 5.92 -5.69 -16.88
N ILE A 49 6.58 -4.54 -17.08
CA ILE A 49 7.89 -4.25 -16.49
C ILE A 49 7.79 -4.30 -14.96
N PHE A 50 6.76 -3.66 -14.38
CA PHE A 50 6.51 -3.69 -12.94
C PHE A 50 6.36 -5.13 -12.44
N ILE A 51 5.53 -5.95 -13.09
CA ILE A 51 5.29 -7.34 -12.71
C ILE A 51 6.57 -8.18 -12.82
N ILE A 52 7.36 -8.01 -13.89
CA ILE A 52 8.63 -8.74 -14.05
C ILE A 52 9.58 -8.39 -12.89
N ILE A 53 9.74 -7.10 -12.57
CA ILE A 53 10.58 -6.65 -11.47
C ILE A 53 10.06 -7.22 -10.14
N LEU A 54 8.75 -7.18 -9.91
CA LEU A 54 8.11 -7.72 -8.70
C LEU A 54 8.39 -9.23 -8.56
N LEU A 55 8.24 -10.01 -9.64
CA LEU A 55 8.48 -11.45 -9.63
C LEU A 55 9.97 -11.77 -9.40
N LEU A 56 10.88 -11.05 -10.06
CA LEU A 56 12.32 -11.21 -9.87
C LEU A 56 12.72 -10.88 -8.44
N PHE A 57 12.19 -9.79 -7.88
CA PHE A 57 12.46 -9.39 -6.51
C PHE A 57 11.87 -10.39 -5.50
N THR A 58 10.66 -10.89 -5.74
CA THR A 58 10.03 -11.94 -4.93
C THR A 58 10.86 -13.21 -4.95
N GLY A 59 11.29 -13.67 -6.13
CA GLY A 59 12.17 -14.83 -6.28
C GLY A 59 13.50 -14.65 -5.56
N PHE A 60 14.08 -13.46 -5.65
CA PHE A 60 15.31 -13.09 -4.95
C PHE A 60 15.12 -13.14 -3.42
N LEU A 61 14.04 -12.57 -2.88
CA LEU A 61 13.75 -12.66 -1.44
C LEU A 61 13.52 -14.10 -0.97
N LEU A 62 12.79 -14.90 -1.74
CA LEU A 62 12.60 -16.34 -1.44
C LEU A 62 13.94 -17.09 -1.42
N LEU A 63 14.84 -16.76 -2.34
CA LEU A 63 16.20 -17.33 -2.36
C LEU A 63 16.98 -16.96 -1.10
N LEU A 64 16.95 -15.69 -0.69
CA LEU A 64 17.59 -15.23 0.54
C LEU A 64 17.01 -15.90 1.79
N LEU A 65 15.68 -16.09 1.84
CA LEU A 65 15.02 -16.84 2.93
C LEU A 65 15.48 -18.30 2.96
N ARG A 66 15.60 -18.96 1.80
CA ARG A 66 16.11 -20.34 1.69
C ARG A 66 17.53 -20.47 2.24
N PHE A 67 18.40 -19.48 1.98
CA PHE A 67 19.76 -19.44 2.52
C PHE A 67 19.85 -18.89 3.95
N ARG A 68 18.71 -18.55 4.58
CA ARG A 68 18.62 -18.01 5.95
C ARG A 68 19.37 -16.68 6.15
N TRP A 69 19.56 -15.89 5.11
CA TRP A 69 20.24 -14.59 5.16
C TRP A 69 19.29 -13.49 5.69
N LYS A 70 18.67 -13.73 6.85
CA LYS A 70 17.68 -12.82 7.46
C LYS A 70 18.21 -11.38 7.65
N LYS A 71 19.51 -11.22 7.99
CA LYS A 71 20.13 -9.90 8.16
C LYS A 71 20.13 -9.10 6.85
N LEU A 72 20.48 -9.76 5.72
CA LEU A 72 20.52 -9.11 4.42
C LEU A 72 19.12 -8.69 3.98
N ILE A 73 18.10 -9.52 4.21
CA ILE A 73 16.70 -9.18 3.94
C ILE A 73 16.30 -7.93 4.75
N GLY A 74 16.62 -7.89 6.04
CA GLY A 74 16.36 -6.72 6.90
C GLY A 74 17.01 -5.44 6.37
N VAL A 75 18.27 -5.53 5.89
CA VAL A 75 18.97 -4.38 5.28
C VAL A 75 18.30 -3.94 3.99
N ILE A 76 17.90 -4.86 3.12
CA ILE A 76 17.23 -4.54 1.84
C ILE A 76 15.90 -3.85 2.11
N ILE A 77 15.08 -4.40 3.02
CA ILE A 77 13.80 -3.79 3.40
C ILE A 77 14.05 -2.40 4.02
N GLY A 78 15.02 -2.27 4.91
CA GLY A 78 15.36 -0.99 5.53
C GLY A 78 15.80 0.07 4.53
N LEU A 79 16.64 -0.30 3.57
CA LEU A 79 17.04 0.59 2.47
C LEU A 79 15.85 0.97 1.59
N SER A 80 14.97 0.04 1.26
CA SER A 80 13.77 0.31 0.47
C SER A 80 12.85 1.32 1.18
N ILE A 81 12.61 1.13 2.48
CA ILE A 81 11.85 2.05 3.32
C ILE A 81 12.52 3.44 3.37
N PHE A 82 13.83 3.47 3.61
CA PHE A 82 14.61 4.70 3.65
C PHE A 82 14.48 5.50 2.35
N PHE A 83 14.70 4.86 1.19
CA PHE A 83 14.57 5.53 -0.10
C PHE A 83 13.13 5.96 -0.38
N THR A 84 12.13 5.19 0.02
CA THR A 84 10.72 5.62 -0.09
C THR A 84 10.49 6.92 0.69
N PHE A 85 10.98 7.02 1.93
CA PHE A 85 10.90 8.27 2.69
C PHE A 85 11.68 9.40 2.03
N VAL A 86 12.87 9.12 1.45
CA VAL A 86 13.65 10.15 0.73
C VAL A 86 12.81 10.75 -0.40
N TYR A 87 12.17 9.92 -1.21
CA TYR A 87 11.28 10.40 -2.30
C TYR A 87 10.12 11.23 -1.75
N ILE A 88 9.46 10.77 -0.70
CA ILE A 88 8.33 11.48 -0.10
C ILE A 88 8.76 12.84 0.46
N PHE A 89 9.79 12.87 1.30
CA PHE A 89 10.23 14.11 1.92
C PHE A 89 10.90 15.06 0.93
N ALA A 90 11.61 14.54 -0.09
CA ALA A 90 12.16 15.36 -1.16
C ALA A 90 11.06 16.01 -2.01
N GLY A 91 9.99 15.26 -2.31
CA GLY A 91 8.83 15.81 -3.01
C GLY A 91 8.14 16.91 -2.22
N ILE A 92 7.86 16.68 -0.94
CA ILE A 92 7.23 17.66 -0.06
C ILE A 92 8.13 18.90 0.12
N ALA A 93 9.40 18.68 0.50
CA ALA A 93 10.32 19.79 0.75
C ALA A 93 10.62 20.58 -0.54
N GLY A 94 10.75 19.89 -1.68
CA GLY A 94 10.93 20.52 -2.98
C GLY A 94 9.77 21.40 -3.40
N TYR A 95 8.53 20.98 -3.10
CA TYR A 95 7.33 21.74 -3.39
C TYR A 95 7.25 23.06 -2.60
N PHE A 96 7.55 23.04 -1.29
CA PHE A 96 7.42 24.24 -0.43
C PHE A 96 8.66 25.12 -0.39
N LEU A 97 9.86 24.56 -0.50
CA LEU A 97 11.14 25.23 -0.29
C LEU A 97 12.01 25.33 -1.55
N GLY A 98 11.56 24.71 -2.66
CA GLY A 98 12.35 24.55 -3.87
C GLY A 98 13.42 23.44 -3.76
N LEU A 99 13.92 22.98 -4.91
CA LEU A 99 14.96 21.95 -4.99
C LEU A 99 16.34 22.57 -4.78
N THR A 100 16.81 22.53 -3.54
CA THR A 100 18.13 23.02 -3.13
C THR A 100 18.93 21.93 -2.41
N VAL A 101 20.23 22.12 -2.25
CA VAL A 101 21.06 21.20 -1.44
C VAL A 101 20.54 21.13 0.01
N GLY A 102 20.01 22.23 0.54
CA GLY A 102 19.42 22.28 1.88
C GLY A 102 18.15 21.42 2.00
N THR A 103 17.26 21.46 1.01
CA THR A 103 16.04 20.64 1.00
C THR A 103 16.36 19.16 0.88
N LEU A 104 17.36 18.78 0.09
CA LEU A 104 17.84 17.40 0.00
C LEU A 104 18.44 16.93 1.35
N ALA A 105 19.24 17.76 2.02
CA ALA A 105 19.80 17.43 3.33
C ALA A 105 18.70 17.21 4.39
N ILE A 106 17.68 18.09 4.45
CA ILE A 106 16.53 17.96 5.33
C ILE A 106 15.78 16.64 5.04
N SER A 107 15.54 16.35 3.76
CA SER A 107 14.84 15.12 3.35
C SER A 107 15.60 13.87 3.78
N LEU A 108 16.91 13.83 3.63
CA LEU A 108 17.75 12.71 4.07
C LEU A 108 17.72 12.55 5.61
N ILE A 109 17.79 13.64 6.36
CA ILE A 109 17.73 13.61 7.83
C ILE A 109 16.37 13.09 8.31
N LEU A 110 15.26 13.59 7.75
CA LEU A 110 13.92 13.15 8.10
C LEU A 110 13.71 11.68 7.73
N SER A 111 14.21 11.24 6.57
CA SER A 111 14.11 9.85 6.11
C SER A 111 14.91 8.90 7.00
N ALA A 112 16.11 9.30 7.39
CA ALA A 112 16.92 8.55 8.34
C ALA A 112 16.21 8.46 9.70
N GLY A 113 15.69 9.58 10.21
CA GLY A 113 14.93 9.61 11.47
C GLY A 113 13.70 8.71 11.45
N ALA A 114 12.87 8.78 10.40
CA ALA A 114 11.68 7.93 10.23
C ALA A 114 12.04 6.45 10.14
N THR A 115 13.09 6.11 9.37
CA THR A 115 13.56 4.72 9.23
C THR A 115 14.10 4.20 10.57
N VAL A 116 14.94 4.97 11.25
CA VAL A 116 15.48 4.61 12.55
C VAL A 116 14.36 4.43 13.59
N LEU A 117 13.36 5.31 13.58
CA LEU A 117 12.20 5.22 14.48
C LEU A 117 11.44 3.91 14.28
N LEU A 118 11.21 3.49 13.03
CA LEU A 118 10.57 2.20 12.71
C LEU A 118 11.34 0.99 13.25
N TYR A 119 12.68 1.05 13.23
CA TYR A 119 13.51 -0.05 13.71
C TYR A 119 13.75 -0.05 15.21
N LEU A 120 13.94 1.13 15.82
CA LEU A 120 14.21 1.23 17.27
C LEU A 120 12.94 1.17 18.11
N TYR A 121 11.82 1.65 17.57
CA TYR A 121 10.56 1.74 18.30
C TYR A 121 9.38 1.18 17.47
N PRO A 122 9.40 -0.13 17.13
CA PRO A 122 8.37 -0.78 16.31
C PRO A 122 7.09 -1.01 17.10
N GLU A 123 6.40 0.05 17.51
CA GLU A 123 5.06 -0.04 18.07
C GLU A 123 4.00 0.06 16.96
N TRP A 124 2.85 -0.59 17.16
CA TRP A 124 1.82 -0.68 16.14
C TRP A 124 1.42 0.68 15.57
N TYR A 125 1.27 1.71 16.42
CA TYR A 125 0.90 3.06 15.97
C TYR A 125 2.02 3.76 15.19
N VAL A 126 3.29 3.49 15.51
CA VAL A 126 4.43 4.02 14.74
C VAL A 126 4.47 3.38 13.36
N ILE A 127 4.30 2.05 13.31
CA ILE A 127 4.25 1.27 12.06
C ILE A 127 3.08 1.74 11.20
N ASP A 128 1.90 1.94 11.78
CA ASP A 128 0.71 2.34 11.04
C ASP A 128 0.81 3.78 10.52
N ILE A 129 1.24 4.74 11.34
CA ILE A 129 1.39 6.15 10.91
C ILE A 129 2.44 6.27 9.79
N LEU A 130 3.63 5.71 10.00
CA LEU A 130 4.69 5.77 8.98
C LEU A 130 4.36 4.87 7.79
N GLY A 131 3.64 3.77 8.02
CA GLY A 131 3.12 2.89 6.98
C GLY A 131 2.09 3.57 6.07
N ILE A 132 1.19 4.39 6.63
CA ILE A 132 0.27 5.24 5.84
C ILE A 132 1.07 6.18 4.94
N LEU A 133 2.12 6.81 5.48
CA LEU A 133 2.97 7.70 4.70
C LEU A 133 3.70 6.97 3.55
N ILE A 134 4.26 5.77 3.83
CA ILE A 134 4.90 4.92 2.82
C ILE A 134 3.88 4.49 1.76
N ALA A 135 2.71 4.00 2.18
CA ALA A 135 1.68 3.51 1.27
C ALA A 135 1.14 4.64 0.37
N ALA A 136 0.85 5.80 0.97
CA ALA A 136 0.39 6.97 0.25
C ALA A 136 1.45 7.52 -0.72
N GLY A 137 2.72 7.56 -0.30
CA GLY A 137 3.83 7.98 -1.16
C GLY A 137 4.05 7.03 -2.35
N ALA A 138 4.05 5.73 -2.11
CA ALA A 138 4.16 4.73 -3.17
C ALA A 138 2.96 4.84 -4.15
N ALA A 139 1.73 4.90 -3.64
CA ALA A 139 0.54 5.07 -4.45
C ALA A 139 0.56 6.37 -5.29
N SER A 140 1.07 7.47 -4.70
CA SER A 140 1.24 8.75 -5.42
C SER A 140 2.20 8.62 -6.59
N ILE A 141 3.42 8.08 -6.33
CA ILE A 141 4.47 7.97 -7.38
C ILE A 141 3.99 7.09 -8.53
N PHE A 142 3.41 5.93 -8.24
CA PHE A 142 2.87 5.06 -9.29
C PHE A 142 1.62 5.63 -9.96
N GLY A 143 0.74 6.28 -9.20
CA GLY A 143 -0.48 6.87 -9.73
C GLY A 143 -0.25 8.04 -10.68
N ILE A 144 0.80 8.86 -10.47
CA ILE A 144 1.20 9.91 -11.43
C ILE A 144 2.04 9.38 -12.59
N SER A 145 2.54 8.15 -12.50
CA SER A 145 3.42 7.53 -13.51
C SER A 145 2.73 6.56 -14.44
N LEU A 146 1.45 6.30 -14.25
CA LEU A 146 0.64 5.36 -15.02
C LEU A 146 -0.74 5.97 -15.32
N THR A 147 -1.10 6.07 -16.59
CA THR A 147 -2.46 6.43 -17.00
C THR A 147 -3.45 5.29 -16.71
N ILE A 148 -4.73 5.55 -16.92
CA ILE A 148 -5.83 4.65 -16.53
C ILE A 148 -5.69 3.24 -17.10
N ILE A 149 -5.36 3.10 -18.39
CA ILE A 149 -5.27 1.79 -19.04
C ILE A 149 -4.12 0.95 -18.45
N PRO A 150 -2.87 1.45 -18.36
CA PRO A 150 -1.80 0.76 -17.65
C PRO A 150 -2.14 0.39 -16.20
N VAL A 151 -2.80 1.28 -15.44
CA VAL A 151 -3.20 0.95 -14.06
C VAL A 151 -4.20 -0.19 -14.02
N ILE A 152 -5.24 -0.16 -14.84
CA ILE A 152 -6.24 -1.24 -14.87
C ILE A 152 -5.58 -2.57 -15.23
N ILE A 153 -4.69 -2.60 -16.23
CA ILE A 153 -3.93 -3.79 -16.60
C ILE A 153 -3.12 -4.29 -15.42
N LEU A 154 -2.39 -3.40 -14.74
CA LEU A 154 -1.61 -3.73 -13.55
C LEU A 154 -2.48 -4.37 -12.45
N LEU A 155 -3.60 -3.72 -12.11
CA LEU A 155 -4.50 -4.20 -11.06
C LEU A 155 -5.08 -5.57 -11.41
N VAL A 156 -5.50 -5.80 -12.66
CA VAL A 156 -6.04 -7.09 -13.11
C VAL A 156 -4.97 -8.19 -13.03
N ILE A 157 -3.75 -7.93 -13.49
CA ILE A 157 -2.66 -8.91 -13.41
C ILE A 157 -2.37 -9.26 -11.94
N LEU A 158 -2.31 -8.25 -11.07
CA LEU A 158 -2.06 -8.45 -9.64
C LEU A 158 -3.19 -9.21 -8.94
N MET A 159 -4.46 -8.99 -9.32
CA MET A 159 -5.60 -9.78 -8.84
C MET A 159 -5.42 -11.27 -9.16
N VAL A 160 -5.06 -11.59 -10.41
CA VAL A 160 -4.83 -12.97 -10.85
C VAL A 160 -3.61 -13.56 -10.14
N TYR A 161 -2.52 -12.80 -10.05
CA TYR A 161 -1.30 -13.21 -9.36
C TYR A 161 -1.56 -13.54 -7.88
N ASP A 162 -2.26 -12.65 -7.16
CA ASP A 162 -2.58 -12.84 -5.74
C ASP A 162 -3.48 -14.07 -5.53
N ALA A 163 -4.51 -14.25 -6.36
CA ALA A 163 -5.36 -15.43 -6.32
C ALA A 163 -4.55 -16.73 -6.51
N ILE A 164 -3.64 -16.77 -7.50
CA ILE A 164 -2.78 -17.93 -7.73
C ILE A 164 -1.82 -18.15 -6.55
N SER A 165 -1.23 -17.06 -6.02
CA SER A 165 -0.27 -17.09 -4.93
C SER A 165 -0.86 -17.63 -3.64
N VAL A 166 -2.11 -17.29 -3.34
CA VAL A 166 -2.79 -17.71 -2.10
C VAL A 166 -3.40 -19.10 -2.25
N TYR A 167 -4.13 -19.35 -3.35
CA TYR A 167 -4.93 -20.59 -3.47
C TYR A 167 -4.15 -21.77 -4.04
N LYS A 168 -3.15 -21.54 -4.90
CA LYS A 168 -2.44 -22.60 -5.60
C LYS A 168 -1.03 -22.84 -5.09
N THR A 169 -0.18 -21.82 -5.09
CA THR A 169 1.25 -21.96 -4.79
C THR A 169 1.62 -21.76 -3.32
N ARG A 170 0.82 -21.02 -2.57
CA ARG A 170 1.03 -20.69 -1.14
C ARG A 170 2.36 -20.02 -0.81
N HIS A 171 3.15 -19.57 -1.79
CA HIS A 171 4.44 -18.94 -1.55
C HIS A 171 4.32 -17.58 -0.82
N MET A 172 3.20 -16.87 -1.00
CA MET A 172 2.91 -15.64 -0.24
C MET A 172 2.77 -15.90 1.26
N ILE A 173 2.25 -17.08 1.65
CA ILE A 173 2.15 -17.46 3.07
C ILE A 173 3.56 -17.62 3.65
N THR A 174 4.45 -18.30 2.93
CA THR A 174 5.86 -18.48 3.35
C THR A 174 6.60 -17.16 3.45
N LEU A 175 6.39 -16.23 2.50
CA LEU A 175 6.94 -14.87 2.57
C LEU A 175 6.40 -14.12 3.78
N ALA A 176 5.08 -14.13 3.98
CA ALA A 176 4.45 -13.45 5.11
C ALA A 176 4.97 -13.96 6.46
N GLU A 177 5.11 -15.29 6.62
CA GLU A 177 5.71 -15.89 7.82
C GLU A 177 7.15 -15.42 8.03
N GLY A 178 7.97 -15.42 6.98
CA GLY A 178 9.36 -14.97 7.05
C GLY A 178 9.51 -13.49 7.43
N VAL A 179 8.60 -12.64 6.93
CA VAL A 179 8.56 -11.19 7.23
C VAL A 179 8.07 -10.91 8.63
N VAL A 180 7.03 -11.63 9.08
CA VAL A 180 6.48 -11.55 10.44
C VAL A 180 7.54 -11.96 11.47
N ASP A 181 8.27 -13.03 11.23
CA ASP A 181 9.36 -13.50 12.09
C ASP A 181 10.48 -12.45 12.25
N MET A 182 10.70 -11.63 11.22
CA MET A 182 11.70 -10.55 11.25
C MET A 182 11.16 -9.24 11.85
N LYS A 183 9.90 -9.20 12.31
CA LYS A 183 9.20 -7.99 12.78
C LYS A 183 9.33 -6.82 11.79
N SER A 184 9.27 -7.11 10.51
CA SER A 184 9.46 -6.12 9.45
C SER A 184 8.23 -5.20 9.37
N PRO A 185 8.40 -3.86 9.27
CA PRO A 185 7.30 -2.90 9.32
C PRO A 185 6.64 -2.70 7.94
N ILE A 186 6.16 -3.80 7.34
CA ILE A 186 5.48 -3.80 6.03
C ILE A 186 4.01 -4.25 6.11
N LEU A 187 3.50 -4.38 7.33
CA LEU A 187 2.12 -4.76 7.62
C LEU A 187 1.49 -3.69 8.51
N PHE A 188 0.25 -3.34 8.26
CA PHE A 188 -0.57 -2.59 9.19
C PHE A 188 -1.07 -3.49 10.31
N ILE A 189 -1.13 -2.97 11.54
CA ILE A 189 -1.40 -3.72 12.76
C ILE A 189 -2.57 -3.10 13.49
N VAL A 190 -3.72 -3.77 13.48
CA VAL A 190 -4.92 -3.31 14.21
C VAL A 190 -5.07 -4.13 15.50
N PRO A 191 -4.76 -3.56 16.68
CA PRO A 191 -4.85 -4.26 17.96
C PRO A 191 -6.26 -4.70 18.31
N LYS A 192 -6.44 -5.92 18.86
CA LYS A 192 -7.71 -6.41 19.37
C LYS A 192 -7.99 -5.97 20.82
N LYS A 193 -6.94 -5.66 21.57
CA LYS A 193 -7.01 -5.32 23.00
C LYS A 193 -6.46 -3.93 23.25
N ARG A 194 -7.06 -3.19 24.21
CA ARG A 194 -6.47 -1.95 24.73
C ARG A 194 -5.18 -2.28 25.48
N GLY A 195 -4.13 -1.48 25.26
CA GLY A 195 -2.81 -1.69 25.89
C GLY A 195 -1.91 -2.72 25.18
N TYR A 196 -2.30 -3.21 23.99
CA TYR A 196 -1.44 -4.05 23.16
C TYR A 196 -0.16 -3.31 22.78
N SER A 197 0.98 -3.98 22.92
CA SER A 197 2.30 -3.51 22.44
C SER A 197 2.88 -4.54 21.48
N TYR A 198 3.13 -4.12 20.26
CA TYR A 198 3.74 -4.97 19.25
C TYR A 198 5.19 -5.34 19.61
N ARG A 199 5.88 -4.43 20.29
CA ARG A 199 7.27 -4.63 20.71
C ARG A 199 7.41 -5.78 21.71
N THR A 200 6.50 -5.89 22.68
CA THR A 200 6.55 -6.88 23.76
C THR A 200 5.79 -8.16 23.44
N GLU A 201 4.58 -8.06 22.90
CA GLU A 201 3.71 -9.19 22.64
C GLU A 201 3.90 -9.81 21.26
N GLY A 202 4.38 -9.02 20.27
CA GLY A 202 4.45 -9.47 18.89
C GLY A 202 3.08 -9.79 18.30
N ILE A 203 3.05 -10.54 17.19
CA ILE A 203 1.79 -10.90 16.51
C ILE A 203 1.17 -12.19 17.08
N GLY A 204 1.93 -12.95 17.86
CA GLY A 204 1.60 -14.32 18.23
C GLY A 204 1.96 -15.32 17.12
N SER A 205 2.02 -16.61 17.43
CA SER A 205 2.35 -17.67 16.46
C SER A 205 1.25 -17.79 15.39
N ILE A 206 1.69 -17.90 14.12
CA ILE A 206 0.80 -18.20 13.00
C ILE A 206 0.41 -19.68 13.13
N GLY A 207 -0.76 -19.97 13.70
CA GLY A 207 -1.27 -21.35 13.77
C GLY A 207 -1.83 -21.80 15.11
N GLU A 208 -1.44 -21.20 16.25
CA GLU A 208 -1.91 -21.61 17.57
C GLU A 208 -2.43 -20.40 18.35
N GLY A 209 -3.75 -20.34 18.57
CA GLY A 209 -4.41 -19.35 19.42
C GLY A 209 -5.00 -18.12 18.69
N GLU A 210 -5.79 -17.33 19.42
CA GLU A 210 -6.33 -16.08 18.92
C GLU A 210 -5.22 -15.03 18.79
N ARG A 211 -4.95 -14.57 17.55
CA ARG A 211 -4.00 -13.47 17.29
C ARG A 211 -4.39 -12.22 18.11
N ALA A 212 -3.39 -11.56 18.68
CA ALA A 212 -3.58 -10.34 19.48
C ALA A 212 -3.94 -9.10 18.65
N ALA A 213 -3.67 -9.14 17.33
CA ALA A 213 -3.95 -8.07 16.38
C ALA A 213 -4.42 -8.62 15.02
N TYR A 214 -5.14 -7.80 14.27
CA TYR A 214 -5.38 -8.03 12.85
C TYR A 214 -4.21 -7.45 12.04
N LEU A 215 -3.90 -8.12 10.93
CA LEU A 215 -2.82 -7.74 10.03
C LEU A 215 -3.37 -7.56 8.63
N ILE A 216 -2.92 -6.51 7.94
CA ILE A 216 -3.18 -6.31 6.53
C ILE A 216 -1.89 -5.88 5.83
N GLY A 217 -1.64 -6.39 4.64
CA GLY A 217 -0.49 -6.00 3.83
C GLY A 217 -0.60 -4.53 3.39
N MET A 218 0.50 -3.78 3.49
CA MET A 218 0.51 -2.40 2.96
C MET A 218 0.20 -2.38 1.45
N GLY A 219 0.64 -3.42 0.70
CA GLY A 219 0.35 -3.57 -0.72
C GLY A 219 -1.13 -3.61 -1.06
N ASP A 220 -1.97 -4.19 -0.18
CA ASP A 220 -3.41 -4.29 -0.41
C ASP A 220 -4.09 -2.91 -0.38
N LEU A 221 -3.50 -1.94 0.33
CA LEU A 221 -3.98 -0.56 0.37
C LEU A 221 -3.34 0.30 -0.74
N ILE A 222 -2.09 0.02 -1.12
CA ILE A 222 -1.37 0.75 -2.16
C ILE A 222 -2.04 0.56 -3.53
N MET A 223 -2.36 -0.69 -3.89
CA MET A 223 -2.79 -1.02 -5.26
C MET A 223 -4.07 -0.28 -5.69
N PRO A 224 -5.19 -0.31 -4.94
CA PRO A 224 -6.38 0.46 -5.32
C PRO A 224 -6.11 1.98 -5.31
N SER A 225 -5.26 2.47 -4.39
CA SER A 225 -4.90 3.89 -4.29
C SER A 225 -4.17 4.42 -5.52
N ILE A 226 -3.44 3.56 -6.25
CA ILE A 226 -2.82 3.92 -7.54
C ILE A 226 -3.90 4.34 -8.55
N LEU A 227 -5.01 3.60 -8.63
CA LEU A 227 -6.11 3.94 -9.55
C LEU A 227 -6.80 5.25 -9.12
N VAL A 228 -6.98 5.48 -7.83
CA VAL A 228 -7.56 6.72 -7.29
C VAL A 228 -6.72 7.93 -7.69
N VAL A 229 -5.40 7.86 -7.52
CA VAL A 229 -4.48 8.94 -7.89
C VAL A 229 -4.46 9.13 -9.41
N SER A 230 -4.29 8.05 -10.18
CA SER A 230 -4.27 8.10 -11.65
C SER A 230 -5.55 8.72 -12.22
N ALA A 231 -6.71 8.35 -11.70
CA ALA A 231 -7.99 8.90 -12.13
C ALA A 231 -8.14 10.40 -11.80
N THR A 232 -7.50 10.87 -10.73
CA THR A 232 -7.52 12.30 -10.40
C THR A 232 -6.56 13.11 -11.26
N VAL A 233 -5.39 12.54 -11.59
CA VAL A 233 -4.31 13.23 -12.32
C VAL A 233 -4.59 13.27 -13.82
N PHE A 234 -5.05 12.18 -14.41
CA PHE A 234 -5.15 12.03 -15.87
C PHE A 234 -6.55 12.22 -16.43
N LEU A 235 -7.60 12.32 -15.60
CA LEU A 235 -8.96 12.56 -16.09
C LEU A 235 -9.44 13.97 -15.73
N ASP A 236 -9.86 14.70 -16.74
CA ASP A 236 -10.49 16.01 -16.57
C ASP A 236 -12.00 15.89 -16.78
N VAL A 237 -12.66 15.17 -15.87
CA VAL A 237 -14.10 14.91 -15.88
C VAL A 237 -14.69 15.19 -14.51
N GLY A 238 -15.94 15.62 -14.44
CA GLY A 238 -16.73 15.89 -13.23
C GLY A 238 -15.95 15.84 -11.92
N ARG A 239 -15.74 16.98 -11.25
CA ARG A 239 -14.96 17.09 -10.00
C ARG A 239 -15.84 17.53 -8.84
N ILE A 240 -15.57 16.98 -7.66
CA ILE A 240 -16.07 17.43 -6.37
C ILE A 240 -14.85 17.89 -5.56
N GLY A 241 -14.62 19.20 -5.55
CA GLY A 241 -13.40 19.78 -4.99
C GLY A 241 -12.15 19.35 -5.77
N PHE A 242 -11.21 18.68 -5.11
CA PHE A 242 -9.95 18.19 -5.72
C PHE A 242 -10.04 16.73 -6.23
N ILE A 243 -11.15 16.04 -6.00
CA ILE A 243 -11.35 14.63 -6.37
C ILE A 243 -12.24 14.56 -7.60
N THR A 244 -11.87 13.73 -8.59
CA THR A 244 -12.74 13.45 -9.74
C THR A 244 -13.83 12.43 -9.37
N LEU A 245 -14.96 12.44 -10.06
CA LEU A 245 -16.03 11.45 -9.84
C LEU A 245 -15.55 10.01 -10.04
N PRO A 246 -14.72 9.69 -11.06
CA PRO A 246 -14.14 8.36 -11.19
C PRO A 246 -13.27 7.95 -10.00
N SER A 247 -12.47 8.88 -9.45
CA SER A 247 -11.66 8.61 -8.25
C SER A 247 -12.52 8.37 -7.02
N LEU A 248 -13.56 9.17 -6.83
CA LEU A 248 -14.52 8.96 -5.74
C LEU A 248 -15.21 7.60 -5.87
N GLY A 249 -15.60 7.22 -7.08
CA GLY A 249 -16.12 5.89 -7.36
C GLY A 249 -15.13 4.78 -7.00
N ALA A 250 -13.85 4.95 -7.37
CA ALA A 250 -12.80 4.00 -7.01
C ALA A 250 -12.61 3.86 -5.49
N ILE A 251 -12.61 4.98 -4.74
CA ILE A 251 -12.54 4.98 -3.27
C ILE A 251 -13.72 4.19 -2.67
N ILE A 252 -14.94 4.50 -3.10
CA ILE A 252 -16.13 3.79 -2.60
C ILE A 252 -16.07 2.31 -2.93
N GLY A 253 -15.68 1.98 -4.17
CA GLY A 253 -15.57 0.60 -4.64
C GLY A 253 -14.50 -0.20 -3.90
N SER A 254 -13.33 0.37 -3.64
CA SER A 254 -12.24 -0.27 -2.87
C SER A 254 -12.67 -0.56 -1.43
N VAL A 255 -13.33 0.41 -0.78
CA VAL A 255 -13.89 0.27 0.57
C VAL A 255 -14.93 -0.84 0.64
N ILE A 256 -15.85 -0.92 -0.33
CA ILE A 256 -16.84 -2.00 -0.43
C ILE A 256 -16.12 -3.34 -0.61
N GLY A 257 -15.17 -3.43 -1.55
CA GLY A 257 -14.40 -4.65 -1.82
C GLY A 257 -13.64 -5.14 -0.59
N LEU A 258 -12.96 -4.23 0.13
CA LEU A 258 -12.26 -4.53 1.36
C LEU A 258 -13.23 -4.98 2.47
N SER A 259 -14.36 -4.32 2.61
CA SER A 259 -15.37 -4.69 3.62
C SER A 259 -15.92 -6.09 3.37
N LEU A 260 -16.19 -6.44 2.12
CA LEU A 260 -16.62 -7.79 1.72
C LEU A 260 -15.54 -8.83 2.01
N LEU A 261 -14.26 -8.52 1.71
CA LEU A 261 -13.13 -9.38 2.06
C LEU A 261 -13.08 -9.66 3.56
N LEU A 262 -13.18 -8.62 4.39
CA LEU A 262 -13.12 -8.76 5.85
C LEU A 262 -14.25 -9.64 6.40
N LEU A 263 -15.46 -9.56 5.84
CA LEU A 263 -16.57 -10.43 6.20
C LEU A 263 -16.28 -11.91 5.88
N VAL A 264 -15.57 -12.18 4.77
CA VAL A 264 -15.20 -13.55 4.39
C VAL A 264 -14.04 -14.07 5.24
N VAL A 265 -13.01 -13.23 5.49
CA VAL A 265 -11.83 -13.59 6.29
C VAL A 265 -12.20 -13.94 7.74
N GLN A 266 -13.25 -13.33 8.29
CA GLN A 266 -13.76 -13.69 9.64
C GLN A 266 -14.20 -15.16 9.73
N LYS A 267 -14.45 -15.86 8.61
CA LYS A 267 -14.78 -17.29 8.59
C LYS A 267 -13.55 -18.21 8.74
N GLY A 268 -12.35 -17.62 8.94
CA GLY A 268 -11.13 -18.36 9.30
C GLY A 268 -10.37 -19.03 8.16
N LYS A 269 -10.69 -18.74 6.88
CA LYS A 269 -9.95 -19.26 5.73
C LYS A 269 -9.02 -18.17 5.15
N PRO A 270 -7.77 -18.50 4.76
CA PRO A 270 -6.93 -17.58 4.02
C PRO A 270 -7.62 -17.12 2.73
N GLN A 271 -7.61 -15.83 2.47
CA GLN A 271 -8.23 -15.22 1.29
C GLN A 271 -7.21 -14.35 0.56
N ALA A 272 -7.27 -14.35 -0.77
CA ALA A 272 -6.57 -13.38 -1.59
C ALA A 272 -7.20 -11.99 -1.38
N GLY A 273 -6.38 -11.00 -1.04
CA GLY A 273 -6.85 -9.65 -0.71
C GLY A 273 -7.17 -8.80 -1.93
N LEU A 274 -6.27 -8.83 -2.91
CA LEU A 274 -6.34 -7.95 -4.08
C LEU A 274 -7.58 -8.17 -4.98
N PRO A 275 -8.09 -9.41 -5.22
CA PRO A 275 -9.24 -9.58 -6.09
C PRO A 275 -10.49 -8.79 -5.68
N PRO A 276 -10.99 -8.84 -4.44
CA PRO A 276 -12.16 -8.06 -4.05
C PRO A 276 -11.88 -6.56 -3.94
N ILE A 277 -10.67 -6.14 -3.49
CA ILE A 277 -10.33 -4.74 -3.28
C ILE A 277 -10.14 -4.03 -4.64
N ASN A 278 -9.27 -4.56 -5.49
CA ASN A 278 -9.00 -3.98 -6.81
C ASN A 278 -10.22 -4.12 -7.74
N GLY A 279 -10.94 -5.25 -7.66
CA GLY A 279 -12.18 -5.44 -8.41
C GLY A 279 -13.23 -4.42 -8.03
N GLY A 280 -13.40 -4.17 -6.73
CA GLY A 280 -14.24 -3.10 -6.21
C GLY A 280 -13.83 -1.72 -6.69
N ALA A 281 -12.52 -1.40 -6.61
CA ALA A 281 -11.97 -0.13 -7.09
C ALA A 281 -12.23 0.08 -8.60
N ILE A 282 -12.00 -0.93 -9.44
CA ILE A 282 -12.24 -0.85 -10.89
C ILE A 282 -13.73 -0.66 -11.19
N ILE A 283 -14.60 -1.43 -10.56
CA ILE A 283 -16.06 -1.32 -10.77
C ILE A 283 -16.54 0.07 -10.32
N GLY A 284 -16.10 0.53 -9.15
CA GLY A 284 -16.44 1.85 -8.63
C GLY A 284 -15.92 2.98 -9.53
N PHE A 285 -14.67 2.86 -10.03
CA PHE A 285 -14.09 3.77 -11.01
C PHE A 285 -14.96 3.86 -12.28
N LEU A 286 -15.34 2.72 -12.87
CA LEU A 286 -16.17 2.69 -14.08
C LEU A 286 -17.55 3.28 -13.84
N ALA A 287 -18.18 3.02 -12.69
CA ALA A 287 -19.45 3.63 -12.32
C ALA A 287 -19.33 5.16 -12.16
N GLY A 288 -18.29 5.64 -11.46
CA GLY A 288 -18.02 7.07 -11.32
C GLY A 288 -17.69 7.77 -12.63
N TYR A 289 -16.95 7.08 -13.53
CA TYR A 289 -16.65 7.58 -14.87
C TYR A 289 -17.92 7.68 -15.74
N GLY A 290 -18.74 6.61 -15.74
CA GLY A 290 -20.02 6.62 -16.46
C GLY A 290 -20.97 7.72 -15.96
N PHE A 291 -21.02 7.95 -14.63
CA PHE A 291 -21.80 9.04 -14.07
C PHE A 291 -21.26 10.41 -14.47
N ALA A 292 -19.95 10.60 -14.50
CA ALA A 292 -19.32 11.85 -14.93
C ALA A 292 -19.57 12.20 -16.40
N LEU A 293 -19.81 11.20 -17.26
CA LEU A 293 -20.14 11.42 -18.69
C LEU A 293 -21.61 11.81 -18.91
N LEU A 294 -22.46 11.63 -17.91
CA LEU A 294 -23.89 11.98 -17.98
C LEU A 294 -24.18 13.41 -17.46
N LEU A 295 -23.18 14.03 -16.78
CA LEU A 295 -23.23 15.39 -16.27
C LEU A 295 -22.66 16.41 -17.27
#